data_914aa2d34ad7606b9e6f9f0c2132c2e1
#
_entry.id   914aa2d34ad7606b9e6f9f0c2132c2e1
#
_cell.length_a   1.000
_cell.length_b   1.000
_cell.length_c   1.000
_cell.angle_alpha   90.00
_cell.angle_beta   90.00
_cell.angle_gamma   90.00
#
_symmetry.space_group_name_H-M   'P 1'
#
loop_
_entity.id
_entity.type
_entity.pdbx_description
1 polymer ?
#
loop_
_entity_poly.entity_id
_entity_poly.type
_entity_poly.pdbx_seq_one_letter_code
_entity_poly.pdbx_strand_id
1 'polypeptide(L)'
;AKNRLDAAKDEVKKIVRGMGGADRMLVAQMDSSITALGPMSGDTSELERAVEKVTPTEARADFPRALRFAIDALRNADNPEIVVVSDGSLGPAEDAQGTVHTGDIKLTYVPVGTAKRNVAITQFSVRRYPLDKNRYEVMLEVTNTGPEQEDIELGLYGDGNLVDLSKLRLKPGERLPRFYPN
;
A
#
# COMPACT_ATOMS: atom_id res chain seq x y z
N ALA A 1 4.18 2.52 19.46
CA ALA A 1 3.79 3.42 18.37
C ALA A 1 2.62 2.75 17.65
N LYS A 2 1.54 3.49 17.36
CA LYS A 2 0.44 2.99 16.53
C LYS A 2 0.99 2.64 15.15
N ASN A 3 0.61 1.49 14.61
CA ASN A 3 0.94 1.14 13.24
C ASN A 3 0.08 1.94 12.24
N ARG A 4 0.40 1.87 10.94
CA ARG A 4 -0.33 2.63 9.91
C ARG A 4 -1.79 2.19 9.79
N LEU A 5 -2.07 0.91 9.99
CA LEU A 5 -3.44 0.38 9.95
C LEU A 5 -4.27 0.91 11.12
N ASP A 6 -3.71 0.97 12.33
CA ASP A 6 -4.40 1.56 13.49
C ASP A 6 -4.72 3.04 13.24
N ALA A 7 -3.77 3.78 12.64
CA ALA A 7 -4.00 5.18 12.26
C ALA A 7 -5.13 5.29 11.21
N ALA A 8 -5.17 4.41 10.22
CA ALA A 8 -6.24 4.37 9.22
C ALA A 8 -7.59 4.07 9.86
N LYS A 9 -7.67 3.08 10.74
CA LYS A 9 -8.89 2.75 11.48
C LYS A 9 -9.40 3.94 12.30
N ASP A 10 -8.50 4.65 12.98
CA ASP A 10 -8.88 5.83 13.76
C ASP A 10 -9.45 6.94 12.88
N GLU A 11 -8.87 7.20 11.69
CA GLU A 11 -9.39 8.20 10.76
C GLU A 11 -10.77 7.80 10.21
N VAL A 12 -10.94 6.53 9.82
CA VAL A 12 -12.26 6.04 9.36
C VAL A 12 -13.31 6.16 10.48
N LYS A 13 -12.98 5.84 11.73
CA LYS A 13 -13.89 6.01 12.87
C LYS A 13 -14.25 7.47 13.11
N LYS A 14 -13.32 8.42 12.91
CA LYS A 14 -13.65 9.86 13.00
C LYS A 14 -14.67 10.25 11.94
N ILE A 15 -14.50 9.74 10.70
CA ILE A 15 -15.44 10.00 9.61
C ILE A 15 -16.82 9.41 9.96
N VAL A 16 -16.85 8.16 10.43
CA VAL A 16 -18.10 7.50 10.86
C VAL A 16 -18.83 8.30 11.96
N ARG A 17 -18.11 8.80 12.94
CA ARG A 17 -18.68 9.63 14.02
C ARG A 17 -19.13 11.01 13.56
N GLY A 18 -18.59 11.50 12.45
CA GLY A 18 -18.98 12.76 11.82
C GLY A 18 -20.20 12.67 10.92
N MET A 19 -20.77 11.48 10.69
CA MET A 19 -21.93 11.28 9.85
C MET A 19 -23.16 12.00 10.40
N GLY A 20 -23.92 12.62 9.50
CA GLY A 20 -25.25 13.17 9.80
C GLY A 20 -26.29 12.07 9.94
N GLY A 21 -27.44 12.40 10.53
CA GLY A 21 -28.50 11.40 10.77
C GLY A 21 -29.13 10.80 9.50
N ALA A 22 -28.97 11.45 8.35
CA ALA A 22 -29.44 10.96 7.05
C ALA A 22 -28.36 10.23 6.25
N ASP A 23 -27.09 10.30 6.66
CA ASP A 23 -25.98 9.73 5.94
C ASP A 23 -25.96 8.20 6.07
N ARG A 24 -25.49 7.56 5.02
CA ARG A 24 -25.26 6.11 4.98
C ARG A 24 -23.88 5.84 4.42
N MET A 25 -23.18 4.87 4.99
CA MET A 25 -21.83 4.52 4.61
C MET A 25 -21.69 3.00 4.42
N LEU A 26 -20.86 2.63 3.45
CA LEU A 26 -20.33 1.29 3.30
C LEU A 26 -18.83 1.34 3.55
N VAL A 27 -18.31 0.51 4.45
CA VAL A 27 -16.88 0.36 4.70
C VAL A 27 -16.37 -0.85 3.92
N ALA A 28 -15.30 -0.66 3.18
CA ALA A 28 -14.64 -1.74 2.44
C ALA A 28 -13.13 -1.72 2.67
N GLN A 29 -12.53 -2.90 2.74
CA GLN A 29 -11.07 -3.10 2.72
C GLN A 29 -10.61 -3.24 1.28
N MET A 30 -9.53 -2.54 0.94
CA MET A 30 -8.87 -2.60 -0.36
C MET A 30 -7.49 -3.25 -0.22
N ASP A 31 -7.32 -4.37 -0.94
CA ASP A 31 -6.03 -5.03 -1.16
C ASP A 31 -5.95 -5.47 -2.63
N SER A 32 -5.44 -6.64 -2.96
CA SER A 32 -5.52 -7.21 -4.33
C SER A 32 -6.96 -7.50 -4.78
N SER A 33 -7.89 -7.41 -3.83
CA SER A 33 -9.34 -7.49 -4.03
C SER A 33 -10.02 -6.32 -3.32
N ILE A 34 -11.36 -6.27 -3.40
CA ILE A 34 -12.17 -5.35 -2.60
C ILE A 34 -13.16 -6.16 -1.78
N THR A 35 -13.15 -5.94 -0.47
CA THR A 35 -14.02 -6.67 0.46
C THR A 35 -14.90 -5.70 1.23
N ALA A 36 -16.21 -5.71 0.97
CA ALA A 36 -17.18 -5.00 1.80
C ALA A 36 -17.23 -5.64 3.20
N LEU A 37 -17.10 -4.83 4.24
CA LEU A 37 -17.04 -5.29 5.63
C LEU A 37 -18.41 -5.35 6.31
N GLY A 38 -19.45 -4.95 5.58
CA GLY A 38 -20.85 -4.97 5.97
C GLY A 38 -21.72 -4.33 4.90
N PRO A 39 -23.04 -4.26 5.11
CA PRO A 39 -23.94 -3.54 4.22
C PRO A 39 -23.76 -2.02 4.37
N MET A 40 -24.36 -1.26 3.45
CA MET A 40 -24.50 0.19 3.61
C MET A 40 -25.40 0.49 4.79
N SER A 41 -24.91 1.21 5.79
CA SER A 41 -25.61 1.43 7.06
C SER A 41 -25.51 2.90 7.51
N GLY A 42 -26.49 3.36 8.28
CA GLY A 42 -26.46 4.61 9.04
C GLY A 42 -26.14 4.40 10.53
N ASP A 43 -25.97 3.14 10.96
CA ASP A 43 -25.61 2.82 12.35
C ASP A 43 -24.09 2.94 12.56
N THR A 44 -23.67 3.97 13.28
CA THR A 44 -22.27 4.24 13.59
C THR A 44 -21.61 3.09 14.34
N SER A 45 -22.34 2.39 15.23
CA SER A 45 -21.80 1.26 15.98
C SER A 45 -21.55 0.04 15.09
N GLU A 46 -22.41 -0.19 14.11
CA GLU A 46 -22.23 -1.23 13.10
C GLU A 46 -21.01 -0.93 12.21
N LEU A 47 -20.89 0.32 11.75
CA LEU A 47 -19.78 0.76 10.94
C LEU A 47 -18.43 0.72 11.69
N GLU A 48 -18.39 1.13 12.97
CA GLU A 48 -17.18 1.01 13.78
C GLU A 48 -16.76 -0.46 13.96
N ARG A 49 -17.71 -1.37 14.17
CA ARG A 49 -17.42 -2.81 14.21
C ARG A 49 -16.90 -3.37 12.89
N ALA A 50 -17.41 -2.83 11.77
CA ALA A 50 -16.90 -3.17 10.45
C ALA A 50 -15.43 -2.72 10.28
N VAL A 51 -15.09 -1.50 10.71
CA VAL A 51 -13.71 -0.99 10.69
C VAL A 51 -12.76 -1.88 11.49
N GLU A 52 -13.19 -2.43 12.63
CA GLU A 52 -12.34 -3.33 13.43
C GLU A 52 -11.98 -4.65 12.72
N LYS A 53 -12.82 -5.11 11.80
CA LYS A 53 -12.56 -6.34 11.03
C LYS A 53 -11.43 -6.21 10.02
N VAL A 54 -10.99 -4.97 9.70
CA VAL A 54 -9.88 -4.73 8.78
C VAL A 54 -8.60 -5.36 9.34
N THR A 55 -7.95 -6.18 8.55
CA THR A 55 -6.69 -6.87 8.90
C THR A 55 -5.55 -6.42 8.00
N PRO A 56 -4.30 -6.42 8.50
CA PRO A 56 -3.16 -6.12 7.66
C PRO A 56 -3.00 -7.19 6.57
N THR A 57 -2.58 -6.76 5.39
CA THR A 57 -2.28 -7.63 4.26
C THR A 57 -0.97 -7.20 3.60
N GLU A 58 -0.21 -8.17 3.08
CA GLU A 58 0.99 -7.94 2.27
C GLU A 58 0.64 -7.72 0.79
N ALA A 59 -0.63 -7.87 0.43
CA ALA A 59 -1.08 -7.74 -0.95
C ALA A 59 -1.13 -6.26 -1.36
N ARG A 60 -0.66 -5.99 -2.59
CA ARG A 60 -0.74 -4.66 -3.18
C ARG A 60 -2.18 -4.27 -3.47
N ALA A 61 -2.54 -3.04 -3.19
CA ALA A 61 -3.88 -2.53 -3.45
C ALA A 61 -4.18 -2.40 -4.95
N ASP A 62 -5.33 -2.91 -5.39
CA ASP A 62 -5.90 -2.67 -6.73
C ASP A 62 -6.86 -1.48 -6.65
N PHE A 63 -6.30 -0.27 -6.66
CA PHE A 63 -7.07 0.96 -6.54
C PHE A 63 -8.11 1.16 -7.67
N PRO A 64 -7.78 0.92 -8.95
CA PRO A 64 -8.77 1.04 -10.03
C PRO A 64 -9.99 0.12 -9.85
N ARG A 65 -9.77 -1.09 -9.36
CA ARG A 65 -10.85 -2.04 -9.07
C ARG A 65 -11.70 -1.58 -7.89
N ALA A 66 -11.05 -1.11 -6.82
CA ALA A 66 -11.76 -0.57 -5.65
C ALA A 66 -12.62 0.64 -6.01
N LEU A 67 -12.09 1.54 -6.84
CA LEU A 67 -12.80 2.72 -7.30
C LEU A 67 -14.05 2.35 -8.14
N ARG A 68 -13.94 1.38 -9.06
CA ARG A 68 -15.08 0.87 -9.81
C ARG A 68 -16.15 0.29 -8.91
N PHE A 69 -15.76 -0.53 -7.93
CA PHE A 69 -16.69 -1.08 -6.94
C PHE A 69 -17.42 0.02 -6.17
N ALA A 70 -16.70 1.05 -5.70
CA ALA A 70 -17.28 2.16 -4.97
C ALA A 70 -18.29 2.97 -5.82
N ILE A 71 -17.94 3.25 -7.09
CA ILE A 71 -18.81 3.92 -8.05
C ILE A 71 -20.10 3.11 -8.26
N ASP A 72 -19.99 1.80 -8.44
CA ASP A 72 -21.15 0.92 -8.63
C ASP A 72 -22.03 0.88 -7.39
N ALA A 73 -21.45 0.86 -6.19
CA ALA A 73 -22.19 0.87 -4.93
C ALA A 73 -22.95 2.20 -4.70
N LEU A 74 -22.47 3.30 -5.28
CA LEU A 74 -23.05 4.64 -5.12
C LEU A 74 -23.92 5.10 -6.31
N ARG A 75 -24.17 4.25 -7.30
CA ARG A 75 -24.82 4.61 -8.59
C ARG A 75 -26.15 5.37 -8.44
N ASN A 76 -26.89 5.12 -7.38
CA ASN A 76 -28.20 5.73 -7.15
C ASN A 76 -28.25 6.50 -5.81
N ALA A 77 -27.10 6.91 -5.31
CA ALA A 77 -27.02 7.65 -4.06
C ALA A 77 -27.17 9.16 -4.31
N ASP A 78 -27.83 9.85 -3.39
CA ASP A 78 -27.88 11.30 -3.37
C ASP A 78 -26.58 11.85 -2.77
N ASN A 79 -25.96 12.83 -3.46
CA ASN A 79 -24.70 13.44 -3.03
C ASN A 79 -23.58 12.41 -2.70
N PRO A 80 -23.22 11.53 -3.63
CA PRO A 80 -22.31 10.44 -3.36
C PRO A 80 -20.88 10.95 -3.11
N GLU A 81 -20.24 10.39 -2.10
CA GLU A 81 -18.83 10.65 -1.78
C GLU A 81 -18.05 9.34 -1.58
N ILE A 82 -16.88 9.26 -2.16
CA ILE A 82 -15.89 8.19 -1.92
C ILE A 82 -14.77 8.77 -1.07
N VAL A 83 -14.50 8.17 0.09
CA VAL A 83 -13.37 8.53 0.93
C VAL A 83 -12.35 7.40 0.91
N VAL A 84 -11.14 7.70 0.49
CA VAL A 84 -10.01 6.77 0.46
C VAL A 84 -9.06 7.11 1.59
N VAL A 85 -8.90 6.19 2.53
CA VAL A 85 -7.95 6.31 3.65
C VAL A 85 -6.78 5.38 3.39
N SER A 86 -5.60 5.92 3.12
CA SER A 86 -4.44 5.12 2.72
C SER A 86 -3.12 5.80 3.10
N ASP A 87 -2.05 5.01 3.21
CA ASP A 87 -0.68 5.49 3.41
C ASP A 87 0.04 5.90 2.11
N GLY A 88 -0.70 5.92 0.97
CA GLY A 88 -0.18 6.29 -0.33
C GLY A 88 0.38 5.12 -1.16
N SER A 89 0.41 3.91 -0.63
CA SER A 89 0.92 2.72 -1.35
C SER A 89 -0.12 2.17 -2.36
N LEU A 90 -0.72 3.06 -3.17
CA LEU A 90 -1.78 2.71 -4.13
C LEU A 90 -1.24 2.21 -5.49
N GLY A 91 0.07 2.10 -5.64
CA GLY A 91 0.72 1.76 -6.90
C GLY A 91 0.93 2.97 -7.82
N PRO A 92 1.72 2.83 -8.90
CA PRO A 92 1.89 3.89 -9.89
C PRO A 92 0.56 4.17 -10.59
N ALA A 93 0.30 5.45 -10.84
CA ALA A 93 -0.88 5.90 -11.59
C ALA A 93 -0.92 5.33 -13.02
N GLU A 94 0.23 4.87 -13.53
CA GLU A 94 0.39 4.27 -14.85
C GLU A 94 -0.27 2.89 -14.98
N ASP A 95 -0.44 2.15 -13.87
CA ASP A 95 -1.18 0.89 -13.86
C ASP A 95 -2.71 1.11 -13.96
N ALA A 96 -3.16 2.34 -13.80
CA ALA A 96 -4.53 2.76 -14.06
C ALA A 96 -4.76 3.00 -15.56
N GLN A 97 -4.44 2.01 -16.43
CA GLN A 97 -4.82 2.03 -17.83
C GLN A 97 -6.34 1.92 -17.96
N GLY A 98 -6.97 3.04 -17.87
CA GLY A 98 -8.40 3.26 -17.92
C GLY A 98 -8.76 4.35 -16.93
N THR A 99 -8.92 5.56 -17.43
CA THR A 99 -9.41 6.69 -16.65
C THR A 99 -10.75 6.27 -16.03
N VAL A 100 -10.77 6.00 -14.73
CA VAL A 100 -12.03 5.77 -14.03
C VAL A 100 -12.66 7.13 -13.80
N HIS A 101 -13.67 7.44 -14.59
CA HIS A 101 -14.43 8.66 -14.40
C HIS A 101 -15.37 8.50 -13.21
N THR A 102 -15.16 9.32 -12.20
CA THR A 102 -16.03 9.34 -11.00
C THR A 102 -17.36 10.04 -11.25
N GLY A 103 -17.51 10.72 -12.40
CA GLY A 103 -18.69 11.52 -12.69
C GLY A 103 -18.89 12.63 -11.64
N ASP A 104 -20.10 12.74 -11.11
CA ASP A 104 -20.43 13.70 -10.07
C ASP A 104 -20.09 13.22 -8.64
N ILE A 105 -19.43 12.05 -8.50
CA ILE A 105 -19.05 11.51 -7.21
C ILE A 105 -17.83 12.26 -6.68
N LYS A 106 -17.97 12.85 -5.50
CA LYS A 106 -16.84 13.50 -4.81
C LYS A 106 -15.85 12.44 -4.32
N LEU A 107 -14.57 12.60 -4.67
CA LEU A 107 -13.48 11.75 -4.20
C LEU A 107 -12.61 12.52 -3.21
N THR A 108 -12.55 12.02 -1.98
CA THR A 108 -11.73 12.58 -0.90
C THR A 108 -10.62 11.60 -0.53
N TYR A 109 -9.38 12.06 -0.51
CA TYR A 109 -8.24 11.28 -0.07
C TYR A 109 -7.77 11.73 1.31
N VAL A 110 -7.70 10.79 2.26
CA VAL A 110 -7.21 11.02 3.63
C VAL A 110 -5.91 10.26 3.82
N PRO A 111 -4.75 10.94 3.79
CA PRO A 111 -3.47 10.29 3.99
C PRO A 111 -3.31 9.86 5.45
N VAL A 112 -2.80 8.65 5.67
CA VAL A 112 -2.45 8.14 7.00
C VAL A 112 -0.97 7.83 7.09
N GLY A 113 -0.39 8.15 8.24
CA GLY A 113 1.05 8.02 8.45
C GLY A 113 1.83 9.18 7.86
N THR A 114 3.05 9.30 8.32
CA THR A 114 4.04 10.22 7.73
C THR A 114 4.91 9.43 6.77
N ALA A 115 5.32 10.04 5.66
CA ALA A 115 6.38 9.50 4.80
C ALA A 115 7.62 9.30 5.67
N LYS A 116 7.82 8.07 6.16
CA LYS A 116 8.98 7.70 6.96
C LYS A 116 10.03 7.09 6.03
N ARG A 117 11.26 7.07 6.54
CA ARG A 117 12.40 6.34 6.02
C ARG A 117 11.91 5.03 5.38
N ASN A 118 12.14 4.88 4.12
CA ASN A 118 11.71 3.68 3.41
C ASN A 118 12.72 3.32 2.32
N VAL A 119 13.52 2.31 2.63
CA VAL A 119 14.44 1.71 1.67
C VAL A 119 13.94 0.31 1.35
N ALA A 120 13.87 0.00 0.08
CA ALA A 120 13.35 -1.26 -0.39
C ALA A 120 14.32 -1.92 -1.39
N ILE A 121 14.35 -3.25 -1.40
CA ILE A 121 14.93 -4.01 -2.50
C ILE A 121 13.86 -4.05 -3.58
N THR A 122 14.09 -3.31 -4.68
CA THR A 122 13.12 -3.16 -5.77
C THR A 122 13.33 -4.16 -6.90
N GLN A 123 14.50 -4.77 -6.96
CA GLN A 123 14.81 -5.85 -7.88
C GLN A 123 15.73 -6.86 -7.19
N PHE A 124 15.47 -8.15 -7.42
CA PHE A 124 16.32 -9.24 -6.97
C PHE A 124 16.31 -10.36 -7.99
N SER A 125 17.48 -10.80 -8.44
CA SER A 125 17.64 -11.86 -9.42
C SER A 125 18.84 -12.70 -9.09
N VAL A 126 18.71 -14.01 -9.18
CA VAL A 126 19.80 -14.96 -9.04
C VAL A 126 19.93 -15.75 -10.34
N ARG A 127 21.10 -15.75 -10.92
CA ARG A 127 21.43 -16.51 -12.12
C ARG A 127 22.52 -17.54 -11.82
N ARG A 128 22.22 -18.81 -12.07
CA ARG A 128 23.22 -19.87 -11.99
C ARG A 128 23.92 -20.05 -13.33
N TYR A 129 25.22 -20.37 -13.28
CA TYR A 129 25.96 -20.72 -14.48
C TYR A 129 25.57 -22.13 -14.96
N PRO A 130 25.22 -22.35 -16.24
CA PRO A 130 24.75 -23.64 -16.73
C PRO A 130 25.80 -24.75 -16.63
N LEU A 131 27.07 -24.39 -16.76
CA LEU A 131 28.20 -25.34 -16.76
C LEU A 131 28.82 -25.58 -15.36
N ASP A 132 28.53 -24.69 -14.41
CA ASP A 132 29.02 -24.83 -13.03
C ASP A 132 27.92 -24.47 -12.06
N LYS A 133 27.26 -25.49 -11.53
CA LYS A 133 26.11 -25.32 -10.63
C LYS A 133 26.45 -24.70 -9.28
N ASN A 134 27.74 -24.63 -8.93
CA ASN A 134 28.20 -24.00 -7.70
C ASN A 134 28.44 -22.51 -7.87
N ARG A 135 28.44 -22.01 -9.11
CA ARG A 135 28.61 -20.57 -9.41
C ARG A 135 27.29 -19.93 -9.72
N TYR A 136 27.11 -18.77 -9.15
CA TYR A 136 25.93 -17.94 -9.36
C TYR A 136 26.26 -16.45 -9.35
N GLU A 137 25.44 -15.67 -9.97
CA GLU A 137 25.46 -14.20 -9.89
C GLU A 137 24.19 -13.74 -9.21
N VAL A 138 24.34 -12.80 -8.29
CA VAL A 138 23.20 -12.12 -7.67
C VAL A 138 23.20 -10.68 -8.13
N MET A 139 22.07 -10.24 -8.68
CA MET A 139 21.79 -8.85 -8.98
C MET A 139 20.63 -8.38 -8.12
N LEU A 140 20.80 -7.25 -7.47
CA LEU A 140 19.73 -6.58 -6.75
C LEU A 140 19.80 -5.07 -6.96
N GLU A 141 18.65 -4.41 -6.80
CA GLU A 141 18.56 -2.96 -6.77
C GLU A 141 17.95 -2.53 -5.43
N VAL A 142 18.63 -1.61 -4.75
CA VAL A 142 18.12 -0.98 -3.53
C VAL A 142 17.66 0.43 -3.88
N THR A 143 16.45 0.78 -3.48
CA THR A 143 15.85 2.09 -3.73
C THR A 143 15.47 2.77 -2.43
N ASN A 144 15.89 4.02 -2.25
CA ASN A 144 15.36 4.87 -1.19
C ASN A 144 14.12 5.60 -1.71
N THR A 145 12.94 5.19 -1.26
CA THR A 145 11.66 5.82 -1.59
C THR A 145 11.24 6.87 -0.57
N GLY A 146 12.05 7.08 0.46
CA GLY A 146 11.84 8.10 1.49
C GLY A 146 12.28 9.49 1.05
N PRO A 147 11.84 10.53 1.78
CA PRO A 147 12.18 11.93 1.50
C PRO A 147 13.56 12.35 2.00
N GLU A 148 14.22 11.52 2.79
CA GLU A 148 15.50 11.82 3.42
C GLU A 148 16.61 10.85 2.97
N GLN A 149 17.86 11.28 3.14
CA GLN A 149 19.03 10.40 2.92
C GLN A 149 19.05 9.29 3.97
N GLU A 150 19.35 8.06 3.53
CA GLU A 150 19.41 6.89 4.40
C GLU A 150 20.79 6.25 4.38
N ASP A 151 21.29 5.94 5.56
CA ASP A 151 22.45 5.08 5.76
C ASP A 151 21.95 3.70 6.22
N ILE A 152 22.24 2.66 5.44
CA ILE A 152 21.76 1.29 5.68
C ILE A 152 22.91 0.29 5.63
N GLU A 153 22.69 -0.87 6.23
CA GLU A 153 23.53 -2.06 6.04
C GLU A 153 22.77 -3.08 5.20
N LEU A 154 23.37 -3.50 4.09
CA LEU A 154 22.86 -4.53 3.21
C LEU A 154 23.66 -5.81 3.43
N GLY A 155 23.02 -6.85 3.98
CA GLY A 155 23.60 -8.17 4.16
C GLY A 155 23.13 -9.15 3.09
N LEU A 156 24.05 -9.80 2.40
CA LEU A 156 23.77 -10.93 1.51
C LEU A 156 24.09 -12.22 2.24
N TYR A 157 23.12 -13.13 2.30
CA TYR A 157 23.26 -14.43 2.92
C TYR A 157 23.05 -15.54 1.89
N GLY A 158 23.89 -16.58 1.94
CA GLY A 158 23.75 -17.81 1.17
C GLY A 158 23.75 -19.00 2.13
N ASP A 159 22.75 -19.86 2.06
CA ASP A 159 22.61 -21.06 2.92
C ASP A 159 22.82 -20.78 4.42
N GLY A 160 22.33 -19.62 4.88
CA GLY A 160 22.45 -19.19 6.27
C GLY A 160 23.78 -18.53 6.65
N ASN A 161 24.75 -18.47 5.75
CA ASN A 161 26.04 -17.83 5.97
C ASN A 161 26.08 -16.42 5.37
N LEU A 162 26.70 -15.48 6.06
CA LEU A 162 26.92 -14.14 5.55
C LEU A 162 27.95 -14.20 4.41
N VAL A 163 27.52 -13.78 3.21
CA VAL A 163 28.38 -13.72 2.01
C VAL A 163 28.99 -12.33 1.84
N ASP A 164 28.17 -11.28 2.05
CA ASP A 164 28.62 -9.88 1.97
C ASP A 164 27.86 -9.00 2.94
N LEU A 165 28.52 -7.96 3.43
CA LEU A 165 27.90 -6.90 4.25
C LEU A 165 28.41 -5.54 3.76
N SER A 166 27.53 -4.80 3.11
CA SER A 166 27.82 -3.49 2.54
C SER A 166 27.09 -2.37 3.29
N LYS A 167 27.82 -1.30 3.63
CA LYS A 167 27.22 -0.05 4.11
C LYS A 167 26.90 0.84 2.92
N LEU A 168 25.66 1.24 2.80
CA LEU A 168 25.17 2.02 1.68
C LEU A 168 24.58 3.34 2.19
N ARG A 169 24.86 4.40 1.46
CA ARG A 169 24.26 5.72 1.66
C ARG A 169 23.43 6.04 0.43
N LEU A 170 22.13 6.26 0.62
CA LEU A 170 21.16 6.46 -0.45
C LEU A 170 20.47 7.82 -0.30
N LYS A 171 20.59 8.65 -1.32
CA LYS A 171 19.85 9.91 -1.39
C LYS A 171 18.36 9.65 -1.63
N PRO A 172 17.48 10.62 -1.36
CA PRO A 172 16.05 10.50 -1.72
C PRO A 172 15.88 10.15 -3.19
N GLY A 173 15.07 9.11 -3.48
CA GLY A 173 14.79 8.63 -4.83
C GLY A 173 15.93 7.86 -5.50
N GLU A 174 17.08 7.70 -4.85
CA GLU A 174 18.22 7.01 -5.43
C GLU A 174 17.96 5.51 -5.58
N ARG A 175 18.32 4.97 -6.75
CA ARG A 175 18.33 3.55 -7.08
C ARG A 175 19.76 3.09 -7.24
N LEU A 176 20.16 2.09 -6.48
CA LEU A 176 21.53 1.61 -6.43
C LEU A 176 21.58 0.12 -6.78
N PRO A 177 21.99 -0.23 -8.02
CA PRO A 177 22.21 -1.62 -8.39
C PRO A 177 23.46 -2.18 -7.71
N ARG A 178 23.41 -3.46 -7.36
CA ARG A 178 24.51 -4.25 -6.80
C ARG A 178 24.61 -5.57 -7.54
N PHE A 179 25.86 -5.96 -7.83
CA PHE A 179 26.19 -7.24 -8.46
C PHE A 179 27.17 -7.98 -7.57
N TYR A 180 26.86 -9.21 -7.32
CA TYR A 180 27.70 -10.13 -6.56
C TYR A 180 28.04 -11.32 -7.45
N PRO A 181 29.20 -11.28 -8.14
CA PRO A 181 29.72 -12.44 -8.85
C PRO A 181 30.32 -13.42 -7.84
N ASN A 182 30.05 -14.69 -8.01
CA ASN A 182 30.67 -15.75 -7.22
C ASN A 182 31.62 -16.57 -8.10
#